data_7b64cda125a5ff9c4fe935fbe9607444
#
_entry.id   7b64cda125a5ff9c4fe935fbe9607444
#
_cell.length_a   1.000
_cell.length_b   1.000
_cell.length_c   1.000
_cell.angle_alpha   90.00
_cell.angle_beta   90.00
_cell.angle_gamma   90.00
#
_symmetry.space_group_name_H-M   'P 1'
#
loop_
_entity.id
_entity.type
_entity.pdbx_description
1 polymer ?
#
loop_
_entity_poly.entity_id
_entity_poly.type
_entity_poly.pdbx_seq_one_letter_code
_entity_poly.pdbx_strand_id
1 'polypeptide(L)'
;MASGTMQSEGSTAMTDQLYTTHDISRLLQVDPSTVSKWIDRGILMAFRTPGGHRRVRSTDLRTFLVTHQMPVPEELGSSTVRLLVVDDERQTLDAIKRAFKPHANQVELQTTTSGVEALLLVSEQKPHGMIIDLNMPDIDGIEVCKRIRARKQMEGVRLITMTSLHTPDVVEASKQAGAVACLAKPLDVTQVMELFRVPLALNVRK
;
A
#
# COMPACT_ATOMS: atom_id res chain seq x y z
N MET A 1 -23.49 -39.48 9.10
CA MET A 1 -22.11 -39.05 9.35
C MET A 1 -21.58 -38.45 8.07
N ALA A 2 -21.55 -37.16 7.98
CA ALA A 2 -20.93 -36.43 6.86
C ALA A 2 -20.11 -35.31 7.48
N SER A 3 -18.78 -35.50 7.45
CA SER A 3 -17.79 -34.56 7.93
C SER A 3 -17.65 -33.43 6.92
N GLY A 4 -18.22 -32.29 7.23
CA GLY A 4 -17.99 -31.06 6.45
C GLY A 4 -16.62 -30.49 6.79
N THR A 5 -15.73 -30.52 5.83
CA THR A 5 -14.43 -29.82 5.90
C THR A 5 -14.69 -28.33 5.73
N MET A 6 -14.62 -27.59 6.82
CA MET A 6 -14.57 -26.12 6.77
C MET A 6 -13.22 -25.72 6.19
N GLN A 7 -13.25 -25.29 4.94
CA GLN A 7 -12.11 -24.54 4.37
C GLN A 7 -12.11 -23.14 5.00
N SER A 8 -11.10 -22.89 5.79
CA SER A 8 -10.78 -21.57 6.32
C SER A 8 -10.28 -20.70 5.17
N GLU A 9 -11.15 -19.85 4.62
CA GLU A 9 -10.73 -18.79 3.71
C GLU A 9 -9.85 -17.80 4.49
N GLY A 10 -8.55 -17.92 4.26
CA GLY A 10 -7.53 -17.17 4.94
C GLY A 10 -7.58 -15.69 4.59
N SER A 11 -7.55 -14.89 5.61
CA SER A 11 -7.19 -13.48 5.61
C SER A 11 -5.94 -13.24 4.74
N THR A 12 -6.10 -12.58 3.59
CA THR A 12 -4.97 -12.13 2.75
C THR A 12 -4.35 -10.88 3.36
N ALA A 13 -3.69 -11.05 4.53
CA ALA A 13 -2.59 -10.15 4.86
C ALA A 13 -1.59 -10.23 3.71
N MET A 14 -1.07 -9.11 3.21
CA MET A 14 0.02 -9.10 2.23
C MET A 14 1.19 -9.89 2.80
N THR A 15 1.14 -11.20 2.66
CA THR A 15 2.27 -12.08 2.99
C THR A 15 3.27 -11.82 1.88
N ASP A 16 4.35 -11.12 2.21
CA ASP A 16 5.46 -10.84 1.30
C ASP A 16 6.03 -12.20 0.87
N GLN A 17 5.49 -12.75 -0.22
CA GLN A 17 5.92 -14.04 -0.75
C GLN A 17 7.39 -13.95 -1.11
N LEU A 18 8.16 -14.96 -0.72
CA LEU A 18 9.60 -15.00 -0.95
C LEU A 18 9.92 -15.87 -2.16
N TYR A 19 10.68 -15.32 -3.08
CA TYR A 19 11.14 -16.00 -4.29
C TYR A 19 12.62 -16.33 -4.20
N THR A 20 12.98 -17.53 -4.67
CA THR A 20 14.38 -17.90 -4.91
C THR A 20 14.83 -17.34 -6.28
N THR A 21 16.12 -17.32 -6.53
CA THR A 21 16.66 -17.00 -7.89
C THR A 21 16.11 -17.92 -8.95
N HIS A 22 15.84 -19.18 -8.62
CA HIS A 22 15.28 -20.16 -9.53
C HIS A 22 13.79 -19.91 -9.82
N ASP A 23 13.01 -19.51 -8.80
CA ASP A 23 11.60 -19.16 -8.99
C ASP A 23 11.48 -17.94 -9.92
N ILE A 24 12.31 -16.91 -9.70
CA ILE A 24 12.35 -15.71 -10.55
C ILE A 24 12.78 -16.04 -11.97
N SER A 25 13.79 -16.90 -12.12
CA SER A 25 14.26 -17.38 -13.43
C SER A 25 13.13 -18.01 -14.24
N ARG A 26 12.35 -18.90 -13.61
CA ARG A 26 11.19 -19.54 -14.25
C ARG A 26 10.08 -18.54 -14.55
N LEU A 27 9.76 -17.69 -13.58
CA LEU A 27 8.68 -16.70 -13.68
C LEU A 27 8.91 -15.71 -14.83
N LEU A 28 10.16 -15.26 -15.01
CA LEU A 28 10.53 -14.27 -16.02
C LEU A 28 11.11 -14.88 -17.30
N GLN A 29 11.22 -16.21 -17.38
CA GLN A 29 11.82 -16.94 -18.50
C GLN A 29 13.24 -16.45 -18.85
N VAL A 30 14.07 -16.17 -17.82
CA VAL A 30 15.45 -15.75 -17.95
C VAL A 30 16.40 -16.77 -17.31
N ASP A 31 17.66 -16.77 -17.71
CA ASP A 31 18.65 -17.65 -17.08
C ASP A 31 18.88 -17.30 -15.59
N PRO A 32 19.03 -18.31 -14.68
CA PRO A 32 19.27 -18.07 -13.26
C PRO A 32 20.53 -17.22 -12.99
N SER A 33 21.53 -17.28 -13.85
CA SER A 33 22.74 -16.45 -13.75
C SER A 33 22.44 -14.97 -14.00
N THR A 34 21.43 -14.67 -14.81
CA THR A 34 20.95 -13.30 -15.06
C THR A 34 20.33 -12.71 -13.79
N VAL A 35 19.46 -13.48 -13.13
CA VAL A 35 18.86 -13.06 -11.84
C VAL A 35 19.95 -12.83 -10.78
N SER A 36 20.93 -13.74 -10.71
CA SER A 36 22.06 -13.61 -9.80
C SER A 36 22.86 -12.32 -10.05
N LYS A 37 23.11 -11.99 -11.33
CA LYS A 37 23.80 -10.73 -11.70
C LYS A 37 23.01 -9.50 -11.30
N TRP A 38 21.67 -9.51 -11.39
CA TRP A 38 20.84 -8.37 -10.94
C TRP A 38 20.95 -8.17 -9.43
N ILE A 39 20.96 -9.26 -8.66
CA ILE A 39 21.13 -9.21 -7.20
C ILE A 39 22.54 -8.75 -6.83
N ASP A 40 23.58 -9.30 -7.48
CA ASP A 40 24.98 -8.98 -7.18
C ASP A 40 25.34 -7.53 -7.53
N ARG A 41 24.66 -6.95 -8.50
CA ARG A 41 24.77 -5.52 -8.85
C ARG A 41 23.92 -4.60 -7.99
N GLY A 42 23.12 -5.14 -7.06
CA GLY A 42 22.22 -4.37 -6.19
C GLY A 42 21.01 -3.75 -6.88
N ILE A 43 20.74 -4.09 -8.15
CA ILE A 43 19.57 -3.58 -8.90
C ILE A 43 18.29 -4.35 -8.56
N LEU A 44 18.38 -5.62 -8.16
CA LEU A 44 17.30 -6.38 -7.57
C LEU A 44 17.60 -6.63 -6.09
N MET A 45 16.76 -6.08 -5.23
CA MET A 45 16.92 -6.21 -3.77
C MET A 45 16.70 -7.64 -3.32
N ALA A 46 17.65 -8.19 -2.55
CA ALA A 46 17.56 -9.53 -1.99
C ALA A 46 18.19 -9.58 -0.60
N PHE A 47 17.76 -10.50 0.22
CA PHE A 47 18.40 -10.81 1.50
C PHE A 47 18.85 -12.29 1.52
N ARG A 48 19.71 -12.64 2.48
CA ARG A 48 20.15 -14.00 2.70
C ARG A 48 19.50 -14.58 3.95
N THR A 49 19.03 -15.81 3.85
CA THR A 49 18.60 -16.58 5.02
C THR A 49 19.83 -17.00 5.83
N PRO A 50 19.68 -17.42 7.10
CA PRO A 50 20.78 -17.97 7.91
C PRO A 50 21.55 -19.10 7.22
N GLY A 51 20.89 -19.89 6.34
CA GLY A 51 21.54 -20.92 5.50
C GLY A 51 22.23 -20.38 4.24
N GLY A 52 22.39 -19.04 4.08
CA GLY A 52 23.10 -18.43 2.98
C GLY A 52 22.30 -18.29 1.68
N HIS A 53 21.08 -18.81 1.61
CA HIS A 53 20.27 -18.76 0.40
C HIS A 53 19.69 -17.36 0.14
N ARG A 54 19.75 -16.89 -1.10
CA ARG A 54 19.15 -15.62 -1.53
C ARG A 54 17.63 -15.74 -1.56
N ARG A 55 16.96 -14.70 -1.06
CA ARG A 55 15.49 -14.52 -1.14
C ARG A 55 15.18 -13.11 -1.58
N VAL A 56 14.21 -13.00 -2.47
CA VAL A 56 13.65 -11.74 -2.98
C VAL A 56 12.19 -11.68 -2.56
N ARG A 57 11.77 -10.56 -2.01
CA ARG A 57 10.36 -10.35 -1.69
C ARG A 57 9.56 -10.09 -2.95
N SER A 58 8.29 -10.49 -2.98
CA SER A 58 7.39 -10.18 -4.10
C SER A 58 7.33 -8.68 -4.41
N THR A 59 7.32 -7.86 -3.38
CA THR A 59 7.33 -6.39 -3.48
C THR A 59 8.60 -5.86 -4.14
N ASP A 60 9.78 -6.38 -3.77
CA ASP A 60 11.06 -5.97 -4.35
C ASP A 60 11.18 -6.40 -5.82
N LEU A 61 10.73 -7.64 -6.13
CA LEU A 61 10.71 -8.15 -7.50
C LEU A 61 9.78 -7.33 -8.40
N ARG A 62 8.59 -6.99 -7.90
CA ARG A 62 7.65 -6.15 -8.63
C ARG A 62 8.22 -4.75 -8.88
N THR A 63 8.80 -4.12 -7.86
CA THR A 63 9.48 -2.82 -7.99
C THR A 63 10.54 -2.85 -9.08
N PHE A 64 11.38 -3.89 -9.07
CA PHE A 64 12.40 -4.11 -10.09
C PHE A 64 11.79 -4.19 -11.51
N LEU A 65 10.75 -5.01 -11.70
CA LEU A 65 10.10 -5.19 -13.00
C LEU A 65 9.49 -3.90 -13.54
N VAL A 66 8.79 -3.14 -12.69
CA VAL A 66 8.19 -1.86 -13.08
C VAL A 66 9.27 -0.83 -13.41
N THR A 67 10.31 -0.71 -12.58
CA THR A 67 11.42 0.23 -12.80
C THR A 67 12.15 -0.03 -14.11
N HIS A 68 12.30 -1.30 -14.49
CA HIS A 68 12.96 -1.70 -15.73
C HIS A 68 12.00 -1.92 -16.90
N GLN A 69 10.74 -1.48 -16.78
CA GLN A 69 9.70 -1.59 -17.82
C GLN A 69 9.51 -3.04 -18.33
N MET A 70 9.72 -4.01 -17.44
CA MET A 70 9.48 -5.43 -17.73
C MET A 70 8.03 -5.80 -17.44
N PRO A 71 7.44 -6.75 -18.18
CA PRO A 71 6.11 -7.27 -17.86
C PRO A 71 6.06 -7.81 -16.42
N VAL A 72 5.01 -7.47 -15.68
CA VAL A 72 4.77 -8.02 -14.34
C VAL A 72 3.88 -9.25 -14.50
N PRO A 73 4.37 -10.46 -14.18
CA PRO A 73 3.60 -11.68 -14.25
C PRO A 73 2.39 -11.67 -13.32
N GLU A 74 1.27 -12.27 -13.73
CA GLU A 74 0.04 -12.36 -12.95
C GLU A 74 0.24 -13.10 -11.62
N GLU A 75 1.18 -14.05 -11.57
CA GLU A 75 1.55 -14.82 -10.38
C GLU A 75 2.15 -13.95 -9.25
N LEU A 76 2.73 -12.80 -9.60
CA LEU A 76 3.15 -11.80 -8.60
C LEU A 76 1.97 -11.05 -7.98
N GLY A 77 0.76 -11.43 -8.38
CA GLY A 77 -0.48 -10.81 -7.98
C GLY A 77 -0.64 -9.40 -8.57
N SER A 78 -1.84 -9.05 -8.94
CA SER A 78 -2.22 -7.66 -9.11
C SER A 78 -2.26 -7.04 -7.70
N SER A 79 -1.10 -6.68 -7.14
CA SER A 79 -1.08 -5.97 -5.86
C SER A 79 -1.44 -4.50 -6.11
N THR A 80 -2.65 -4.29 -6.61
CA THR A 80 -3.26 -2.98 -6.58
C THR A 80 -3.43 -2.59 -5.13
N VAL A 81 -2.78 -1.52 -4.71
CA VAL A 81 -2.93 -1.00 -3.35
C VAL A 81 -4.31 -0.38 -3.25
N ARG A 82 -5.18 -0.95 -2.43
CA ARG A 82 -6.51 -0.37 -2.16
C ARG A 82 -6.37 0.72 -1.11
N LEU A 83 -6.70 1.94 -1.49
CA LEU A 83 -6.69 3.12 -0.64
C LEU A 83 -8.10 3.65 -0.46
N LEU A 84 -8.47 3.96 0.77
CA LEU A 84 -9.66 4.73 1.10
C LEU A 84 -9.24 6.15 1.50
N VAL A 85 -9.72 7.15 0.78
CA VAL A 85 -9.48 8.57 1.09
C VAL A 85 -10.75 9.19 1.64
N VAL A 86 -10.59 9.90 2.74
CA VAL A 86 -11.68 10.51 3.51
C VAL A 86 -11.40 12.00 3.63
N ASP A 87 -12.28 12.83 3.10
CA ASP A 87 -12.20 14.28 3.14
C ASP A 87 -13.60 14.85 2.89
N ASP A 88 -14.09 15.74 3.72
CA ASP A 88 -15.44 16.32 3.59
C ASP A 88 -15.60 17.22 2.35
N GLU A 89 -14.49 17.69 1.80
CA GLU A 89 -14.46 18.51 0.59
C GLU A 89 -14.41 17.65 -0.69
N ARG A 90 -15.52 17.58 -1.43
CA ARG A 90 -15.56 16.86 -2.72
C ARG A 90 -14.51 17.34 -3.72
N GLN A 91 -14.18 18.64 -3.71
CA GLN A 91 -13.17 19.20 -4.62
C GLN A 91 -11.78 18.61 -4.32
N THR A 92 -11.43 18.44 -3.06
CA THR A 92 -10.19 17.79 -2.60
C THR A 92 -10.14 16.33 -3.07
N LEU A 93 -11.22 15.57 -2.86
CA LEU A 93 -11.32 14.18 -3.33
C LEU A 93 -11.18 14.05 -4.84
N ASP A 94 -11.80 14.96 -5.61
CA ASP A 94 -11.71 14.95 -7.08
C ASP A 94 -10.29 15.32 -7.56
N ALA A 95 -9.61 16.24 -6.86
CA ALA A 95 -8.21 16.54 -7.14
C ALA A 95 -7.32 15.33 -6.88
N ILE A 96 -7.52 14.62 -5.77
CA ILE A 96 -6.79 13.39 -5.42
C ILE A 96 -7.05 12.30 -6.46
N LYS A 97 -8.32 12.06 -6.85
CA LYS A 97 -8.65 11.10 -7.92
C LYS A 97 -7.91 11.40 -9.22
N ARG A 98 -7.89 12.68 -9.64
CA ARG A 98 -7.15 13.09 -10.84
C ARG A 98 -5.65 12.84 -10.72
N ALA A 99 -5.07 13.12 -9.55
CA ALA A 99 -3.65 12.92 -9.30
C ALA A 99 -3.26 11.43 -9.29
N PHE A 100 -4.14 10.53 -8.82
CA PHE A 100 -3.91 9.09 -8.85
C PHE A 100 -4.25 8.42 -10.19
N LYS A 101 -4.92 9.10 -11.12
CA LYS A 101 -5.32 8.54 -12.43
C LYS A 101 -4.15 7.89 -13.21
N PRO A 102 -2.93 8.47 -13.26
CA PRO A 102 -1.78 7.83 -13.91
C PRO A 102 -1.34 6.52 -13.24
N HIS A 103 -1.76 6.28 -12.00
CA HIS A 103 -1.38 5.12 -11.17
C HIS A 103 -2.52 4.10 -10.98
N ALA A 104 -3.58 4.18 -11.80
CA ALA A 104 -4.78 3.34 -11.68
C ALA A 104 -4.50 1.82 -11.83
N ASN A 105 -3.40 1.45 -12.47
CA ASN A 105 -2.92 0.06 -12.55
C ASN A 105 -2.21 -0.43 -11.27
N GLN A 106 -1.88 0.48 -10.35
CA GLN A 106 -1.13 0.20 -9.12
C GLN A 106 -1.94 0.53 -7.86
N VAL A 107 -2.91 1.44 -7.97
CA VAL A 107 -3.73 1.92 -6.86
C VAL A 107 -5.20 1.91 -7.24
N GLU A 108 -5.99 1.17 -6.49
CA GLU A 108 -7.44 1.25 -6.48
C GLU A 108 -7.87 2.26 -5.42
N LEU A 109 -8.42 3.39 -5.86
CA LEU A 109 -8.78 4.50 -4.99
C LEU A 109 -10.28 4.56 -4.78
N GLN A 110 -10.68 4.44 -3.53
CA GLN A 110 -12.04 4.72 -3.08
C GLN A 110 -12.05 6.00 -2.25
N THR A 111 -13.16 6.73 -2.28
CA THR A 111 -13.28 7.99 -1.55
C THR A 111 -14.64 8.09 -0.86
N THR A 112 -14.68 8.74 0.28
CA THR A 112 -15.91 9.15 0.97
C THR A 112 -15.76 10.53 1.57
N THR A 113 -16.88 11.24 1.71
CA THR A 113 -16.92 12.56 2.37
C THR A 113 -17.29 12.47 3.85
N SER A 114 -17.44 11.29 4.41
CA SER A 114 -17.86 11.06 5.79
C SER A 114 -16.88 10.16 6.53
N GLY A 115 -16.38 10.64 7.66
CA GLY A 115 -15.54 9.83 8.55
C GLY A 115 -16.32 8.69 9.20
N VAL A 116 -17.61 8.86 9.43
CA VAL A 116 -18.50 7.80 9.94
C VAL A 116 -18.66 6.69 8.90
N GLU A 117 -18.91 7.04 7.63
CA GLU A 117 -18.98 6.08 6.52
C GLU A 117 -17.64 5.37 6.33
N ALA A 118 -16.53 6.09 6.48
CA ALA A 118 -15.19 5.50 6.37
C ALA A 118 -14.95 4.36 7.37
N LEU A 119 -15.50 4.46 8.61
CA LEU A 119 -15.43 3.40 9.63
C LEU A 119 -16.21 2.13 9.22
N LEU A 120 -17.26 2.25 8.41
CA LEU A 120 -17.98 1.11 7.84
C LEU A 120 -17.19 0.51 6.68
N LEU A 121 -16.79 1.34 5.73
CA LEU A 121 -16.03 0.93 4.54
C LEU A 121 -14.72 0.21 4.88
N VAL A 122 -13.96 0.70 5.87
CA VAL A 122 -12.72 0.04 6.28
C VAL A 122 -12.96 -1.37 6.84
N SER A 123 -14.09 -1.57 7.51
CA SER A 123 -14.46 -2.87 8.06
C SER A 123 -14.85 -3.88 6.97
N GLU A 124 -15.60 -3.42 5.98
CA GLU A 124 -16.13 -4.24 4.89
C GLU A 124 -15.07 -4.56 3.84
N GLN A 125 -14.32 -3.56 3.43
CA GLN A 125 -13.45 -3.65 2.26
C GLN A 125 -11.99 -3.94 2.60
N LYS A 126 -11.60 -3.76 3.87
CA LYS A 126 -10.25 -4.01 4.37
C LYS A 126 -9.19 -3.39 3.44
N PRO A 127 -9.18 -2.07 3.23
CA PRO A 127 -8.18 -1.41 2.40
C PRO A 127 -6.78 -1.62 2.98
N HIS A 128 -5.75 -1.54 2.13
CA HIS A 128 -4.36 -1.59 2.59
C HIS A 128 -3.98 -0.33 3.36
N GLY A 129 -4.62 0.79 3.05
CA GLY A 129 -4.43 2.04 3.77
C GLY A 129 -5.59 3.01 3.66
N MET A 130 -5.59 3.95 4.59
CA MET A 130 -6.52 5.08 4.60
C MET A 130 -5.75 6.38 4.67
N ILE A 131 -6.25 7.38 3.93
CA ILE A 131 -5.79 8.76 4.01
C ILE A 131 -6.98 9.57 4.53
N ILE A 132 -6.82 10.22 5.68
CA ILE A 132 -7.92 10.78 6.46
C ILE A 132 -7.64 12.25 6.71
N ASP A 133 -8.56 13.13 6.27
CA ASP A 133 -8.52 14.52 6.71
C ASP A 133 -8.74 14.63 8.21
N LEU A 134 -8.00 15.51 8.87
CA LEU A 134 -8.16 15.76 10.29
C LEU A 134 -9.41 16.60 10.59
N ASN A 135 -9.73 17.55 9.72
CA ASN A 135 -10.79 18.53 9.97
C ASN A 135 -12.07 18.17 9.23
N MET A 136 -12.85 17.26 9.77
CA MET A 136 -14.15 16.87 9.22
C MET A 136 -15.28 17.21 10.18
N PRO A 137 -16.48 17.64 9.68
CA PRO A 137 -17.56 18.11 10.53
C PRO A 137 -18.29 17.00 11.30
N ASP A 138 -18.30 15.76 10.76
CA ASP A 138 -19.04 14.63 11.33
C ASP A 138 -18.25 13.91 12.44
N ILE A 139 -16.96 13.71 12.21
CA ILE A 139 -16.04 13.10 13.18
C ILE A 139 -14.60 13.54 12.87
N ASP A 140 -13.85 13.95 13.88
CA ASP A 140 -12.45 14.30 13.77
C ASP A 140 -11.60 13.11 13.27
N GLY A 141 -10.66 13.38 12.34
CA GLY A 141 -9.80 12.35 11.77
C GLY A 141 -8.92 11.64 12.81
N ILE A 142 -8.52 12.32 13.88
CA ILE A 142 -7.81 11.69 15.02
C ILE A 142 -8.70 10.64 15.69
N GLU A 143 -9.97 10.96 15.89
CA GLU A 143 -10.92 10.01 16.48
C GLU A 143 -11.18 8.83 15.56
N VAL A 144 -11.26 9.04 14.24
CA VAL A 144 -11.34 7.94 13.25
C VAL A 144 -10.14 7.01 13.40
N CYS A 145 -8.92 7.55 13.46
CA CYS A 145 -7.70 6.77 13.65
C CYS A 145 -7.76 5.94 14.94
N LYS A 146 -8.13 6.54 16.07
CA LYS A 146 -8.25 5.85 17.37
C LYS A 146 -9.26 4.71 17.31
N ARG A 147 -10.44 4.92 16.71
CA ARG A 147 -11.47 3.88 16.56
C ARG A 147 -11.03 2.72 15.68
N ILE A 148 -10.24 2.98 14.65
CA ILE A 148 -9.67 1.93 13.82
C ILE A 148 -8.62 1.14 14.62
N ARG A 149 -7.72 1.81 15.33
CA ARG A 149 -6.68 1.14 16.13
C ARG A 149 -7.23 0.35 17.32
N ALA A 150 -8.38 0.73 17.86
CA ALA A 150 -9.07 -0.02 18.90
C ALA A 150 -9.60 -1.39 18.41
N ARG A 151 -9.66 -1.61 17.10
CA ARG A 151 -10.18 -2.84 16.50
C ARG A 151 -9.03 -3.72 16.00
N LYS A 152 -8.75 -4.82 16.72
CA LYS A 152 -7.66 -5.77 16.40
C LYS A 152 -7.69 -6.25 14.93
N GLN A 153 -8.88 -6.40 14.35
CA GLN A 153 -9.06 -6.84 12.96
C GLN A 153 -8.54 -5.83 11.92
N MET A 154 -8.27 -4.58 12.32
CA MET A 154 -7.83 -3.49 11.47
C MET A 154 -6.38 -3.04 11.73
N GLU A 155 -5.62 -3.78 12.54
CA GLU A 155 -4.21 -3.46 12.85
C GLU A 155 -3.34 -3.35 11.59
N GLY A 156 -3.65 -4.14 10.56
CA GLY A 156 -2.92 -4.14 9.29
C GLY A 156 -3.18 -2.94 8.38
N VAL A 157 -4.23 -2.14 8.64
CA VAL A 157 -4.55 -0.96 7.83
C VAL A 157 -3.56 0.16 8.11
N ARG A 158 -2.87 0.67 7.09
CA ARG A 158 -1.98 1.82 7.21
C ARG A 158 -2.78 3.10 7.27
N LEU A 159 -2.71 3.82 8.38
CA LEU A 159 -3.39 5.11 8.56
C LEU A 159 -2.43 6.24 8.26
N ILE A 160 -2.83 7.13 7.36
CA ILE A 160 -2.17 8.39 7.04
C ILE A 160 -3.19 9.48 7.30
N THR A 161 -2.80 10.53 8.01
CA THR A 161 -3.62 11.72 8.14
C THR A 161 -3.17 12.79 7.14
N MET A 162 -4.07 13.67 6.76
CA MET A 162 -3.75 14.86 5.98
C MET A 162 -4.41 16.10 6.61
N THR A 163 -3.78 17.25 6.45
CA THR A 163 -4.27 18.50 7.05
C THR A 163 -3.75 19.73 6.31
N SER A 164 -4.51 20.80 6.29
CA SER A 164 -4.04 22.12 5.86
C SER A 164 -3.20 22.84 6.95
N LEU A 165 -3.34 22.42 8.23
CA LEU A 165 -2.56 22.95 9.35
C LEU A 165 -1.50 21.94 9.81
N HIS A 166 -0.41 21.83 9.06
CA HIS A 166 0.66 20.87 9.32
C HIS A 166 1.69 21.45 10.31
N THR A 167 1.39 21.36 11.61
CA THR A 167 2.30 21.77 12.71
C THR A 167 2.90 20.55 13.41
N PRO A 168 4.01 20.72 14.16
CA PRO A 168 4.60 19.61 14.93
C PRO A 168 3.61 18.95 15.91
N ASP A 169 2.75 19.74 16.56
CA ASP A 169 1.76 19.23 17.51
C ASP A 169 0.71 18.37 16.82
N VAL A 170 0.24 18.78 15.64
CA VAL A 170 -0.73 18.01 14.83
C VAL A 170 -0.10 16.71 14.33
N VAL A 171 1.15 16.76 13.89
CA VAL A 171 1.89 15.57 13.47
C VAL A 171 2.05 14.58 14.61
N GLU A 172 2.39 15.07 15.81
CA GLU A 172 2.56 14.22 16.99
C GLU A 172 1.22 13.62 17.43
N ALA A 173 0.14 14.42 17.48
CA ALA A 173 -1.21 13.93 17.80
C ALA A 173 -1.67 12.84 16.82
N SER A 174 -1.39 13.00 15.52
CA SER A 174 -1.68 12.00 14.48
C SER A 174 -0.94 10.68 14.73
N LYS A 175 0.35 10.74 15.06
CA LYS A 175 1.16 9.56 15.38
C LYS A 175 0.64 8.85 16.62
N GLN A 176 0.31 9.59 17.68
CA GLN A 176 -0.27 9.04 18.92
C GLN A 176 -1.62 8.37 18.67
N ALA A 177 -2.40 8.85 17.70
CA ALA A 177 -3.63 8.21 17.25
C ALA A 177 -3.40 6.95 16.39
N GLY A 178 -2.14 6.63 16.06
CA GLY A 178 -1.75 5.45 15.30
C GLY A 178 -1.56 5.66 13.81
N ALA A 179 -1.51 6.93 13.33
CA ALA A 179 -1.12 7.20 11.95
C ALA A 179 0.39 6.97 11.75
N VAL A 180 0.76 6.41 10.58
CA VAL A 180 2.17 6.20 10.23
C VAL A 180 2.82 7.47 9.67
N ALA A 181 2.00 8.40 9.17
CA ALA A 181 2.41 9.69 8.67
C ALA A 181 1.26 10.71 8.78
N CYS A 182 1.62 11.99 8.87
CA CYS A 182 0.72 13.12 8.70
C CYS A 182 1.25 13.95 7.52
N LEU A 183 0.42 14.18 6.51
CA LEU A 183 0.80 14.87 5.28
C LEU A 183 0.12 16.25 5.21
N ALA A 184 0.80 17.22 4.61
CA ALA A 184 0.21 18.51 4.32
C ALA A 184 -0.72 18.44 3.09
N LYS A 185 -1.81 19.20 3.09
CA LYS A 185 -2.58 19.50 1.88
C LYS A 185 -1.89 20.63 1.08
N PRO A 186 -1.85 20.54 -0.27
CA PRO A 186 -2.38 19.50 -1.11
C PRO A 186 -1.57 18.20 -1.06
N LEU A 187 -2.26 17.06 -1.17
CA LEU A 187 -1.65 15.74 -1.05
C LEU A 187 -0.66 15.48 -2.20
N ASP A 188 0.59 15.14 -1.85
CA ASP A 188 1.59 14.68 -2.80
C ASP A 188 1.46 13.17 -3.00
N VAL A 189 1.04 12.77 -4.22
CA VAL A 189 0.90 11.36 -4.60
C VAL A 189 2.22 10.60 -4.47
N THR A 190 3.36 11.25 -4.75
CA THR A 190 4.70 10.64 -4.64
C THR A 190 4.96 10.16 -3.21
N GLN A 191 4.70 11.02 -2.23
CA GLN A 191 4.85 10.67 -0.81
C GLN A 191 3.93 9.50 -0.41
N VAL A 192 2.68 9.49 -0.90
CA VAL A 192 1.75 8.38 -0.63
C VAL A 192 2.27 7.09 -1.23
N MET A 193 2.70 7.11 -2.50
CA MET A 193 3.24 5.93 -3.18
C MET A 193 4.47 5.36 -2.44
N GLU A 194 5.38 6.22 -1.98
CA GLU A 194 6.53 5.82 -1.16
C GLU A 194 6.12 5.18 0.17
N LEU A 195 5.15 5.77 0.87
CA LEU A 195 4.64 5.22 2.12
C LEU A 195 4.05 3.82 1.94
N PHE A 196 3.45 3.53 0.80
CA PHE A 196 2.93 2.21 0.47
C PHE A 196 3.92 1.34 -0.29
N ARG A 197 5.16 1.81 -0.53
CA ARG A 197 6.19 1.12 -1.34
C ARG A 197 5.66 0.72 -2.72
N VAL A 198 4.80 1.56 -3.29
CA VAL A 198 4.30 1.39 -4.65
C VAL A 198 5.33 1.98 -5.60
N PRO A 199 5.84 1.24 -6.59
CA PRO A 199 6.80 1.77 -7.54
C PRO A 199 6.20 2.94 -8.32
N LEU A 200 6.88 4.08 -8.32
CA LEU A 200 6.51 5.19 -9.19
C LEU A 200 6.81 4.81 -10.65
N ALA A 201 5.79 4.83 -11.50
CA ALA A 201 6.02 4.75 -12.93
C ALA A 201 6.78 6.02 -13.33
N LEU A 202 8.07 5.88 -13.63
CA LEU A 202 8.85 6.99 -14.18
C LEU A 202 8.21 7.38 -15.52
N ASN A 203 7.57 8.54 -15.56
CA ASN A 203 7.17 9.17 -16.80
C ASN A 203 8.44 9.57 -17.57
N VAL A 204 8.99 8.62 -18.32
CA VAL A 204 10.00 8.94 -19.33
C VAL A 204 9.27 9.73 -20.43
N ARG A 205 9.32 11.05 -20.32
CA ARG A 205 8.95 11.91 -21.46
C ARG A 205 9.88 11.53 -22.62
N LYS A 206 9.29 11.03 -23.70
CA LYS A 206 9.95 10.93 -25.00
C LYS A 206 10.24 12.31 -25.55
#